data_5497c533e1f91e8a2d92f5d4a6e412bc
#
_entry.id   5497c533e1f91e8a2d92f5d4a6e412bc
#
_cell.length_a   1.000
_cell.length_b   1.000
_cell.length_c   1.000
_cell.angle_alpha   90.00
_cell.angle_beta   90.00
_cell.angle_gamma   90.00
#
_symmetry.space_group_name_H-M   'P 1'
#
loop_
_entity.id
_entity.type
_entity.pdbx_description
1 polymer ?
#
loop_
_entity_poly.entity_id
_entity_poly.type
_entity_poly.pdbx_seq_one_letter_code
_entity_poly.pdbx_strand_id
1 'polypeptide(L)'
;IYYTMGGASIEQQVMERLSIVLFGGNLYFSDTNTRPTLRARIIYDLIPDYGITAQLRYRQYRDTNTNVANNYFNPDSYNESMLAFGMRKRIEGWMINGTAGVGQQSINQGPSTTTQLYELALTSPINANDVFFRTKAGYGKSAGFLGPNYFYRYFMGELVFPF
;
A
#
# COMPACT_ATOMS: atom_id res chain seq x y z
N ILE A 1 -11.17 11.59 -16.36
CA ILE A 1 -12.00 10.72 -15.51
C ILE A 1 -11.71 11.05 -14.06
N TYR A 2 -12.72 11.22 -13.26
CA TYR A 2 -12.64 11.32 -11.81
C TYR A 2 -13.33 10.12 -11.15
N TYR A 3 -13.04 9.84 -9.91
CA TYR A 3 -13.69 8.78 -9.16
C TYR A 3 -13.99 9.23 -7.72
N THR A 4 -14.97 8.58 -7.12
CA THR A 4 -15.27 8.64 -5.69
C THR A 4 -15.07 7.26 -5.08
N MET A 5 -14.53 7.19 -3.87
CA MET A 5 -14.32 5.93 -3.16
C MET A 5 -15.13 5.91 -1.87
N GLY A 6 -15.84 4.81 -1.65
CA GLY A 6 -16.48 4.47 -0.39
C GLY A 6 -16.00 3.12 0.10
N GLY A 7 -15.78 2.97 1.41
CA GLY A 7 -15.34 1.70 1.98
C GLY A 7 -15.18 1.75 3.48
N ALA A 8 -14.90 0.58 4.05
CA ALA A 8 -14.65 0.42 5.48
C ALA A 8 -13.45 -0.51 5.70
N SER A 9 -12.75 -0.30 6.80
CA SER A 9 -11.68 -1.19 7.24
C SER A 9 -11.91 -1.61 8.69
N ILE A 10 -11.47 -2.83 8.99
CA ILE A 10 -11.38 -3.34 10.36
C ILE A 10 -9.94 -3.80 10.61
N GLU A 11 -9.42 -3.46 11.77
CA GLU A 11 -8.14 -3.95 12.27
C GLU A 11 -8.39 -4.65 13.59
N GLN A 12 -7.90 -5.88 13.70
CA GLN A 12 -8.05 -6.71 14.89
C GLN A 12 -6.72 -7.35 15.27
N GLN A 13 -6.28 -7.13 16.48
CA GLN A 13 -5.22 -7.93 17.09
C GLN A 13 -5.81 -9.27 17.55
N VAL A 14 -5.40 -10.34 16.87
CA VAL A 14 -5.92 -11.71 17.10
C VAL A 14 -5.11 -12.44 18.15
N MET A 15 -3.82 -12.16 18.23
CA MET A 15 -2.87 -12.68 19.20
C MET A 15 -1.88 -11.58 19.61
N GLU A 16 -1.11 -11.81 20.67
CA GLU A 16 -0.13 -10.84 21.18
C GLU A 16 0.77 -10.22 20.09
N ARG A 17 1.13 -11.01 19.07
CA ARG A 17 2.03 -10.61 17.98
C ARG A 17 1.39 -10.66 16.60
N LEU A 18 0.09 -10.93 16.51
CA LEU A 18 -0.61 -11.14 15.24
C LEU A 18 -1.78 -10.17 15.10
N SER A 19 -1.72 -9.33 14.08
CA SER A 19 -2.83 -8.44 13.70
C SER A 19 -3.31 -8.74 12.28
N ILE A 20 -4.61 -8.59 12.07
CA ILE A 20 -5.27 -8.74 10.78
C ILE A 20 -5.95 -7.41 10.44
N VAL A 21 -5.73 -6.93 9.23
CA VAL A 21 -6.41 -5.75 8.68
C VAL A 21 -7.17 -6.17 7.44
N LEU A 22 -8.46 -5.87 7.41
CA LEU A 22 -9.32 -6.10 6.25
C LEU A 22 -9.90 -4.77 5.80
N PHE A 23 -9.97 -4.57 4.50
CA PHE A 23 -10.62 -3.43 3.87
C PHE A 23 -11.52 -3.91 2.74
N GLY A 24 -12.77 -3.46 2.73
CA GLY A 24 -13.71 -3.63 1.63
C GLY A 24 -14.22 -2.27 1.17
N GLY A 25 -14.25 -2.05 -0.13
CA GLY A 25 -14.69 -0.77 -0.67
C GLY A 25 -15.01 -0.83 -2.16
N ASN A 26 -15.54 0.27 -2.66
CA ASN A 26 -15.89 0.42 -4.07
C ASN A 26 -15.43 1.78 -4.59
N LEU A 27 -14.84 1.81 -5.79
CA LEU A 27 -14.61 3.04 -6.54
C LEU A 27 -15.73 3.20 -7.54
N TYR A 28 -16.27 4.41 -7.65
CA TYR A 28 -17.31 4.82 -8.57
C TYR A 28 -16.69 5.81 -9.54
N PHE A 29 -16.53 5.42 -10.80
CA PHE A 29 -15.94 6.26 -11.84
C PHE A 29 -17.00 7.10 -12.54
N SER A 30 -16.59 8.25 -13.08
CA SER A 30 -17.47 9.18 -13.78
C SER A 30 -18.07 8.63 -15.10
N ASP A 31 -17.54 7.54 -15.61
CA ASP A 31 -18.03 6.80 -16.77
C ASP A 31 -19.01 5.67 -16.41
N THR A 32 -19.56 5.71 -15.20
CA THR A 32 -20.49 4.71 -14.62
C THR A 32 -19.87 3.36 -14.29
N ASN A 33 -18.56 3.17 -14.50
CA ASN A 33 -17.89 1.97 -14.09
C ASN A 33 -17.71 1.92 -12.56
N THR A 34 -17.63 0.73 -12.00
CA THR A 34 -17.39 0.55 -10.57
C THR A 34 -16.30 -0.50 -10.35
N ARG A 35 -15.52 -0.31 -9.28
CA ARG A 35 -14.41 -1.21 -8.90
C ARG A 35 -14.54 -1.65 -7.46
N PRO A 36 -15.30 -2.74 -7.18
CA PRO A 36 -15.24 -3.38 -5.88
C PRO A 36 -13.82 -3.86 -5.59
N THR A 37 -13.35 -3.53 -4.40
CA THR A 37 -11.97 -3.79 -3.96
C THR A 37 -12.00 -4.48 -2.60
N LEU A 38 -11.21 -5.55 -2.46
CA LEU A 38 -10.91 -6.21 -1.20
C LEU A 38 -9.40 -6.15 -0.95
N ARG A 39 -9.01 -5.80 0.27
CA ARG A 39 -7.61 -5.88 0.73
C ARG A 39 -7.56 -6.60 2.07
N ALA A 40 -6.58 -7.47 2.22
CA ALA A 40 -6.28 -8.13 3.48
C ALA A 40 -4.80 -7.99 3.78
N ARG A 41 -4.46 -7.83 5.05
CA ARG A 41 -3.09 -7.82 5.52
C ARG A 41 -3.02 -8.55 6.85
N ILE A 42 -2.13 -9.53 6.91
CA ILE A 42 -1.75 -10.22 8.14
C ILE A 42 -0.38 -9.68 8.53
N ILE A 43 -0.23 -9.25 9.77
CA ILE A 43 1.00 -8.65 10.30
C ILE A 43 1.43 -9.49 11.49
N TYR A 44 2.65 -9.99 11.44
CA TYR A 44 3.26 -10.71 12.54
C TYR A 44 4.52 -9.99 13.03
N ASP A 45 4.57 -9.67 14.34
CA ASP A 45 5.72 -9.05 14.98
C ASP A 45 6.82 -10.08 15.18
N LEU A 46 7.81 -10.09 14.28
CA LEU A 46 8.95 -11.01 14.34
C LEU A 46 9.89 -10.67 15.49
N ILE A 47 10.34 -9.41 15.57
CA ILE A 47 11.27 -8.92 16.57
C ILE A 47 10.76 -7.57 17.09
N PRO A 48 9.89 -7.59 18.14
CA PRO A 48 9.25 -6.38 18.65
C PRO A 48 10.22 -5.29 19.10
N ASP A 49 11.34 -5.65 19.74
CA ASP A 49 12.36 -4.70 20.22
C ASP A 49 13.00 -3.87 19.10
N TYR A 50 13.03 -4.42 17.90
CA TYR A 50 13.53 -3.76 16.70
C TYR A 50 12.40 -3.25 15.79
N GLY A 51 11.14 -3.50 16.16
CA GLY A 51 9.97 -3.15 15.34
C GLY A 51 9.95 -3.86 13.98
N ILE A 52 10.50 -5.09 13.92
CA ILE A 52 10.55 -5.89 12.70
C ILE A 52 9.30 -6.75 12.58
N THR A 53 8.60 -6.62 11.44
CA THR A 53 7.37 -7.35 11.13
C THR A 53 7.48 -8.14 9.84
N ALA A 54 6.82 -9.29 9.77
CA ALA A 54 6.49 -9.97 8.52
C ALA A 54 5.03 -9.70 8.18
N GLN A 55 4.74 -9.46 6.91
CA GLN A 55 3.41 -9.10 6.45
C GLN A 55 3.04 -9.91 5.21
N LEU A 56 1.90 -10.59 5.27
CA LEU A 56 1.25 -11.13 4.09
C LEU A 56 0.17 -10.15 3.65
N ARG A 57 0.27 -9.65 2.43
CA ARG A 57 -0.67 -8.69 1.85
C ARG A 57 -1.40 -9.34 0.68
N TYR A 58 -2.70 -9.13 0.64
CA TYR A 58 -3.55 -9.55 -0.45
C TYR A 58 -4.38 -8.38 -0.95
N ARG A 59 -4.55 -8.27 -2.26
CA ARG A 59 -5.39 -7.27 -2.90
C ARG A 59 -6.11 -7.90 -4.08
N GLN A 60 -7.41 -7.67 -4.13
CA GLN A 60 -8.26 -8.10 -5.24
C GLN A 60 -9.19 -6.95 -5.63
N TYR A 61 -9.41 -6.78 -6.92
CA TYR A 61 -10.47 -5.95 -7.45
C TYR A 61 -10.85 -6.41 -8.86
N ARG A 62 -11.99 -5.92 -9.34
CA ARG A 62 -12.47 -6.10 -10.70
C ARG A 62 -13.22 -4.85 -11.14
N ASP A 63 -13.22 -4.56 -12.42
CA ASP A 63 -14.08 -3.53 -12.98
C ASP A 63 -15.37 -4.14 -13.51
N THR A 64 -16.49 -3.46 -13.31
CA THR A 64 -17.81 -4.00 -13.70
C THR A 64 -18.11 -3.78 -15.19
N ASN A 65 -17.43 -2.81 -15.81
CA ASN A 65 -17.53 -2.55 -17.24
C ASN A 65 -16.15 -2.37 -17.85
N THR A 66 -15.67 -3.39 -18.56
CA THR A 66 -14.35 -3.41 -19.19
C THR A 66 -14.32 -2.84 -20.59
N ASN A 67 -15.51 -2.50 -21.16
CA ASN A 67 -15.67 -1.91 -22.48
C ASN A 67 -15.63 -0.36 -22.48
N VAL A 68 -15.30 0.26 -21.36
CA VAL A 68 -15.09 1.72 -21.29
C VAL A 68 -13.80 2.09 -22.02
N ALA A 69 -13.75 3.30 -22.58
CA ALA A 69 -12.59 3.81 -23.30
C ALA A 69 -11.29 3.62 -22.50
N ASN A 70 -10.18 3.25 -23.16
CA ASN A 70 -8.86 2.92 -22.58
C ASN A 70 -8.18 4.12 -21.88
N ASN A 71 -8.91 4.86 -21.07
CA ASN A 71 -8.41 6.03 -20.36
C ASN A 71 -7.72 5.70 -19.02
N TYR A 72 -7.88 4.47 -18.54
CA TYR A 72 -7.28 3.97 -17.31
C TYR A 72 -7.20 2.43 -17.33
N PHE A 73 -6.39 1.88 -16.44
CA PHE A 73 -6.28 0.42 -16.28
C PHE A 73 -7.59 -0.16 -15.75
N ASN A 74 -8.25 -0.99 -16.54
CA ASN A 74 -9.62 -1.46 -16.37
C ASN A 74 -9.72 -2.99 -16.55
N PRO A 75 -9.21 -3.80 -15.60
CA PRO A 75 -9.20 -5.25 -15.73
C PRO A 75 -10.52 -5.90 -15.33
N ASP A 76 -10.89 -7.00 -16.00
CA ASP A 76 -11.98 -7.89 -15.57
C ASP A 76 -11.71 -8.47 -14.18
N SER A 77 -10.46 -8.75 -13.89
CA SER A 77 -10.02 -9.21 -12.57
C SER A 77 -8.56 -8.86 -12.32
N TYR A 78 -8.27 -8.52 -11.09
CA TYR A 78 -6.92 -8.29 -10.59
C TYR A 78 -6.75 -8.95 -9.23
N ASN A 79 -5.70 -9.74 -9.09
CA ASN A 79 -5.30 -10.36 -7.83
C ASN A 79 -3.82 -10.13 -7.60
N GLU A 80 -3.44 -9.79 -6.37
CA GLU A 80 -2.06 -9.63 -5.96
C GLU A 80 -1.86 -10.22 -4.56
N SER A 81 -0.79 -11.01 -4.40
CA SER A 81 -0.31 -11.50 -3.11
C SER A 81 1.15 -11.08 -2.94
N MET A 82 1.51 -10.59 -1.76
CA MET A 82 2.85 -10.08 -1.48
C MET A 82 3.29 -10.48 -0.08
N LEU A 83 4.50 -10.98 0.04
CA LEU A 83 5.22 -11.10 1.31
C LEU A 83 6.09 -9.86 1.47
N ALA A 84 5.94 -9.16 2.58
CA ALA A 84 6.72 -7.96 2.88
C ALA A 84 7.31 -8.02 4.30
N PHE A 85 8.45 -7.41 4.48
CA PHE A 85 9.08 -7.17 5.78
C PHE A 85 9.06 -5.67 6.06
N GLY A 86 8.60 -5.33 7.25
CA GLY A 86 8.58 -3.96 7.74
C GLY A 86 9.56 -3.79 8.90
N MET A 87 10.09 -2.59 9.04
CA MET A 87 10.87 -2.16 10.20
C MET A 87 10.38 -0.78 10.64
N ARG A 88 10.23 -0.58 11.94
CA ARG A 88 9.94 0.71 12.54
C ARG A 88 10.79 0.89 13.80
N LYS A 89 11.75 1.79 13.75
CA LYS A 89 12.69 2.02 14.87
C LYS A 89 12.82 3.52 15.14
N ARG A 90 12.86 3.86 16.42
CA ARG A 90 13.26 5.19 16.89
C ARG A 90 14.71 5.14 17.35
N ILE A 91 15.56 6.04 16.81
CA ILE A 91 16.98 6.16 17.15
C ILE A 91 17.27 7.64 17.37
N GLU A 92 17.67 8.02 18.56
CA GLU A 92 18.02 9.41 18.92
C GLU A 92 16.93 10.44 18.52
N GLY A 93 15.67 10.05 18.71
CA GLY A 93 14.52 10.87 18.35
C GLY A 93 14.06 10.76 16.89
N TRP A 94 14.90 10.25 15.98
CA TRP A 94 14.52 9.95 14.61
C TRP A 94 13.61 8.72 14.54
N MET A 95 12.52 8.83 13.78
CA MET A 95 11.70 7.67 13.44
C MET A 95 12.05 7.19 12.03
N ILE A 96 12.51 5.94 11.94
CA ILE A 96 12.86 5.26 10.69
C ILE A 96 11.79 4.21 10.43
N ASN A 97 11.17 4.25 9.25
CA ASN A 97 10.26 3.20 8.78
C ASN A 97 10.77 2.68 7.45
N GLY A 98 10.92 1.37 7.34
CA GLY A 98 11.30 0.70 6.10
C GLY A 98 10.31 -0.42 5.76
N THR A 99 10.06 -0.65 4.48
CA THR A 99 9.30 -1.80 3.99
C THR A 99 9.93 -2.33 2.73
N ALA A 100 10.15 -3.63 2.67
CA ALA A 100 10.58 -4.34 1.48
C ALA A 100 9.67 -5.53 1.24
N GLY A 101 9.18 -5.72 0.00
CA GLY A 101 8.26 -6.78 -0.33
C GLY A 101 8.41 -7.28 -1.75
N VAL A 102 8.10 -8.55 -1.93
CA VAL A 102 7.99 -9.21 -3.22
C VAL A 102 6.70 -10.01 -3.29
N GLY A 103 6.11 -10.09 -4.46
CA GLY A 103 4.85 -10.76 -4.63
C GLY A 103 4.59 -11.17 -6.07
N GLN A 104 3.38 -11.59 -6.30
CA GLN A 104 2.87 -11.97 -7.62
C GLN A 104 1.51 -11.34 -7.83
N GLN A 105 1.24 -10.96 -9.07
CA GLN A 105 -0.05 -10.48 -9.51
C GLN A 105 -0.53 -11.25 -10.73
N SER A 106 -1.83 -11.37 -10.89
CA SER A 106 -2.51 -11.89 -12.07
C SER A 106 -3.58 -10.90 -12.53
N ILE A 107 -3.65 -10.69 -13.83
CA ILE A 107 -4.60 -9.79 -14.48
C ILE A 107 -5.43 -10.63 -15.44
N ASN A 108 -6.77 -10.53 -15.36
CA ASN A 108 -7.71 -11.24 -16.21
C ASN A 108 -7.44 -12.75 -16.26
N GLN A 109 -7.08 -13.33 -15.11
CA GLN A 109 -6.71 -14.76 -14.98
C GLN A 109 -5.52 -15.19 -15.87
N GLY A 110 -4.76 -14.21 -16.37
CA GLY A 110 -3.56 -14.45 -17.15
C GLY A 110 -2.36 -14.91 -16.30
N PRO A 111 -1.20 -15.11 -16.93
CA PRO A 111 0.00 -15.57 -16.23
C PRO A 111 0.43 -14.61 -15.12
N SER A 112 0.93 -15.16 -14.04
CA SER A 112 1.42 -14.39 -12.90
C SER A 112 2.69 -13.62 -13.26
N THR A 113 2.75 -12.38 -12.83
CA THR A 113 3.93 -11.51 -12.96
C THR A 113 4.41 -11.04 -11.59
N THR A 114 5.72 -10.84 -11.45
CA THR A 114 6.34 -10.45 -10.17
C THR A 114 6.03 -9.00 -9.83
N THR A 115 5.64 -8.75 -8.58
CA THR A 115 5.51 -7.42 -7.98
C THR A 115 6.61 -7.17 -6.96
N GLN A 116 6.97 -5.90 -6.77
CA GLN A 116 8.00 -5.44 -5.84
C GLN A 116 7.56 -4.16 -5.14
N LEU A 117 7.96 -4.01 -3.88
CA LEU A 117 7.73 -2.81 -3.09
C LEU A 117 8.96 -2.53 -2.22
N TYR A 118 9.48 -1.32 -2.30
CA TYR A 118 10.51 -0.81 -1.40
C TYR A 118 10.13 0.60 -0.97
N GLU A 119 10.04 0.83 0.31
CA GLU A 119 9.72 2.13 0.89
C GLU A 119 10.63 2.43 2.07
N LEU A 120 11.08 3.67 2.18
CA LEU A 120 11.80 4.21 3.31
C LEU A 120 11.20 5.55 3.69
N ALA A 121 10.89 5.74 4.97
CA ALA A 121 10.44 7.00 5.50
C ALA A 121 11.26 7.37 6.75
N LEU A 122 11.65 8.63 6.83
CA LEU A 122 12.38 9.21 7.94
C LEU A 122 11.58 10.39 8.49
N THR A 123 11.49 10.48 9.81
CA THR A 123 10.94 11.65 10.50
C THR A 123 11.96 12.12 11.51
N SER A 124 12.34 13.40 11.46
CA SER A 124 13.31 13.98 12.40
C SER A 124 12.73 14.09 13.81
N PRO A 125 13.56 14.27 14.82
CA PRO A 125 13.12 14.79 16.11
C PRO A 125 12.36 16.11 15.94
N ILE A 126 11.43 16.38 16.85
CA ILE A 126 10.76 17.65 16.97
C ILE A 126 11.74 18.63 17.64
N ASN A 127 11.97 19.79 17.06
CA ASN A 127 12.83 20.81 17.65
C ASN A 127 12.09 21.64 18.72
N ALA A 128 12.79 22.59 19.34
CA ALA A 128 12.23 23.45 20.39
C ALA A 128 11.06 24.36 19.93
N ASN A 129 10.87 24.52 18.62
CA ASN A 129 9.76 25.28 18.01
C ASN A 129 8.69 24.35 17.43
N ASP A 130 8.64 23.11 17.86
CA ASP A 130 7.72 22.07 17.38
C ASP A 130 7.81 21.77 15.87
N VAL A 131 8.88 22.20 15.21
CA VAL A 131 9.14 21.96 13.79
C VAL A 131 9.84 20.60 13.62
N PHE A 132 9.39 19.83 12.65
CA PHE A 132 10.05 18.59 12.26
C PHE A 132 10.03 18.39 10.74
N PHE A 133 10.98 17.61 10.29
CA PHE A 133 11.11 17.22 8.88
C PHE A 133 10.68 15.77 8.70
N ARG A 134 9.96 15.51 7.60
CA ARG A 134 9.61 14.17 7.17
C ARG A 134 10.01 13.97 5.72
N THR A 135 10.61 12.81 5.42
CA THR A 135 10.89 12.41 4.03
C THR A 135 10.44 10.99 3.80
N LYS A 136 10.02 10.72 2.58
CA LYS A 136 9.62 9.40 2.13
C LYS A 136 10.13 9.17 0.70
N ALA A 137 10.72 8.00 0.48
CA ALA A 137 11.13 7.53 -0.84
C ALA A 137 10.60 6.13 -1.07
N GLY A 138 10.27 5.79 -2.31
CA GLY A 138 9.79 4.46 -2.62
C GLY A 138 9.93 4.07 -4.08
N TYR A 139 9.89 2.77 -4.27
CA TYR A 139 9.80 2.09 -5.55
C TYR A 139 8.73 1.01 -5.47
N GLY A 140 7.86 0.96 -6.46
CA GLY A 140 6.87 -0.10 -6.61
C GLY A 140 6.80 -0.58 -8.05
N LYS A 141 6.73 -1.89 -8.23
CA LYS A 141 6.42 -2.55 -9.49
C LYS A 141 5.16 -3.38 -9.29
N SER A 142 4.06 -2.90 -9.84
CA SER A 142 2.74 -3.55 -9.77
C SER A 142 1.87 -2.96 -10.87
N ALA A 143 0.96 -3.73 -11.45
CA ALA A 143 0.05 -3.23 -12.48
C ALA A 143 -0.76 -2.01 -12.01
N GLY A 144 -1.11 -1.95 -10.74
CA GLY A 144 -1.76 -0.80 -10.13
C GLY A 144 -2.90 -0.25 -10.98
N PHE A 145 -2.84 1.05 -11.29
CA PHE A 145 -3.82 1.74 -12.12
C PHE A 145 -3.42 1.89 -13.60
N LEU A 146 -2.17 1.58 -13.96
CA LEU A 146 -1.60 1.95 -15.27
C LEU A 146 -1.18 0.76 -16.14
N GLY A 147 -1.42 -0.49 -15.69
CA GLY A 147 -1.23 -1.68 -16.52
C GLY A 147 -0.06 -2.59 -16.11
N PRO A 148 0.12 -3.72 -16.82
CA PRO A 148 0.88 -4.87 -16.35
C PRO A 148 2.38 -4.65 -16.13
N ASN A 149 2.99 -3.68 -16.79
CA ASN A 149 4.43 -3.40 -16.68
C ASN A 149 4.71 -2.09 -15.94
N TYR A 150 3.72 -1.58 -15.21
CA TYR A 150 3.86 -0.31 -14.52
C TYR A 150 4.81 -0.43 -13.34
N PHE A 151 5.71 0.55 -13.23
CA PHE A 151 6.50 0.80 -12.04
C PHE A 151 6.48 2.30 -11.72
N TYR A 152 6.62 2.64 -10.45
CA TYR A 152 6.72 4.01 -10.01
C TYR A 152 7.87 4.19 -9.03
N ARG A 153 8.41 5.38 -9.02
CA ARG A 153 9.38 5.86 -8.03
C ARG A 153 8.88 7.20 -7.52
N TYR A 154 9.08 7.44 -6.27
CA TYR A 154 8.76 8.74 -5.70
C TYR A 154 9.74 9.13 -4.62
N PHE A 155 9.89 10.42 -4.46
CA PHE A 155 10.55 11.05 -3.33
C PHE A 155 9.67 12.21 -2.88
N MET A 156 9.44 12.33 -1.56
CA MET A 156 8.63 13.37 -0.95
C MET A 156 9.35 13.90 0.28
N GLY A 157 9.40 15.21 0.43
CA GLY A 157 9.90 15.88 1.62
C GLY A 157 8.84 16.86 2.14
N GLU A 158 8.64 16.87 3.44
CA GLU A 158 7.71 17.75 4.13
C GLU A 158 8.45 18.44 5.28
N LEU A 159 8.20 19.73 5.45
CA LEU A 159 8.57 20.49 6.64
C LEU A 159 7.27 20.87 7.35
N VAL A 160 7.12 20.42 8.59
CA VAL A 160 5.88 20.61 9.37
C VAL A 160 6.12 21.67 10.43
N PHE A 161 5.28 22.70 10.42
CA PHE A 161 5.25 23.79 11.38
C PHE A 161 3.93 23.72 12.16
N PRO A 162 3.94 23.83 13.49
CA PRO A 162 2.72 24.04 14.26
C PRO A 162 2.18 25.47 14.02
N PHE A 163 0.87 25.59 14.07
CA PHE A 163 0.15 26.88 14.06
C PHE A 163 -0.45 27.12 15.42
#